data_0f1fb7ea56c79906be723630ced7e75a
#
_entry.id   0f1fb7ea56c79906be723630ced7e75a
#
_cell.length_a   1.000
_cell.length_b   1.000
_cell.length_c   1.000
_cell.angle_alpha   90.00
_cell.angle_beta   90.00
_cell.angle_gamma   90.00
#
_symmetry.space_group_name_H-M   'P 1'
#
loop_
_entity.id
_entity.type
_entity.pdbx_description
1 polymer ?
#
loop_
_entity_poly.entity_id
_entity_poly.type
_entity_poly.pdbx_seq_one_letter_code
_entity_poly.pdbx_strand_id
1 'polypeptide(L)'
;MSDPSSPGIHRFEPPPDQRHQWKANFDSRAAGGLDQVTPERWFEPSTEQWTPPGGSPSSSTSGGYGRGVVSALLAASLVGSILGAGATYAALRATGALDPATAAPAANSGTRVSIESEASTVIAAASQVGPAVVQIVADDGAGNTTVGSGIIYDSRGWVLTNKHVVVGAQTVVARLNDGRQLSATIYGLDTLTDLAIVKIGNPSGLTVAAMGDSSSLQVGQLAIAIGSPLGLQYPNSVTSGIVSALGRDISVASNDPSSPASVSLHGLIQTDAAINPGNSGGPLVDASGRVVGVTTAEAQVAQGIGFAIPIDIAKPIMQQALAGEKLSRPFIGVTYDPIDPGLQQQYNLPLGQGAWVHKEDANGNSIEAVVAGSPGALAGIKTGDIINSVEGQAIDAAHRLEDVLVQYAPGRTVSVEVYRGGTYLTLQVTLGTRPASTS
;
A
#
# COMPACT_ATOMS: atom_id res chain seq x y z
N MET A 1 -54.86 28.83 26.45
CA MET A 1 -53.94 29.20 25.35
C MET A 1 -52.63 28.51 25.62
N SER A 2 -52.46 27.34 25.10
CA SER A 2 -51.32 26.40 25.28
C SER A 2 -50.54 26.33 23.96
N ASP A 3 -49.28 26.58 24.05
CA ASP A 3 -48.29 26.58 22.96
C ASP A 3 -47.83 25.14 22.68
N PRO A 4 -47.89 24.63 21.41
CA PRO A 4 -47.36 23.33 21.05
C PRO A 4 -46.22 23.46 20.07
N SER A 5 -44.96 23.39 20.54
CA SER A 5 -43.80 23.12 19.66
C SER A 5 -42.61 22.58 20.42
N SER A 6 -42.55 21.27 20.55
CA SER A 6 -41.30 20.55 20.78
C SER A 6 -41.31 19.27 19.94
N PRO A 7 -40.35 19.06 19.02
CA PRO A 7 -40.30 17.80 18.28
C PRO A 7 -39.69 16.71 19.12
N GLY A 8 -40.50 15.66 19.34
CA GLY A 8 -40.12 14.47 20.08
C GLY A 8 -39.03 13.68 19.37
N ILE A 9 -38.04 13.29 20.14
CA ILE A 9 -37.00 12.35 19.72
C ILE A 9 -37.66 10.96 19.60
N HIS A 10 -37.88 10.50 18.39
CA HIS A 10 -38.30 9.12 18.16
C HIS A 10 -37.12 8.18 18.42
N ARG A 11 -37.17 7.45 19.55
CA ARG A 11 -36.37 6.24 19.74
C ARG A 11 -36.85 5.17 18.77
N PHE A 12 -35.93 4.72 17.91
CA PHE A 12 -36.16 3.58 17.02
C PHE A 12 -36.13 2.31 17.88
N GLU A 13 -37.25 1.68 18.14
CA GLU A 13 -37.34 0.31 18.69
C GLU A 13 -37.53 -0.65 17.51
N PRO A 14 -36.70 -1.67 17.37
CA PRO A 14 -36.88 -2.68 16.31
C PRO A 14 -38.12 -3.56 16.63
N PRO A 15 -38.77 -4.09 15.60
CA PRO A 15 -39.96 -4.91 15.75
C PRO A 15 -39.70 -6.18 16.62
N PRO A 16 -40.67 -6.65 17.39
CA PRO A 16 -40.49 -7.69 18.42
C PRO A 16 -40.18 -9.10 17.89
N ASP A 17 -40.33 -9.36 16.61
CA ASP A 17 -40.08 -10.67 15.98
C ASP A 17 -38.61 -10.95 15.64
N GLN A 18 -37.77 -9.95 15.63
CA GLN A 18 -36.34 -10.14 15.35
C GLN A 18 -35.47 -10.39 16.61
N ARG A 19 -36.01 -10.21 17.80
CA ARG A 19 -35.25 -10.42 19.05
C ARG A 19 -34.93 -11.89 19.36
N HIS A 20 -35.68 -12.82 18.80
CA HIS A 20 -35.49 -14.27 19.04
C HIS A 20 -34.47 -14.93 18.10
N GLN A 21 -34.24 -14.38 16.93
CA GLN A 21 -33.27 -14.95 15.99
C GLN A 21 -31.80 -14.67 16.38
N TRP A 22 -31.53 -13.59 17.12
CA TRP A 22 -30.18 -13.27 17.59
C TRP A 22 -29.71 -14.15 18.76
N LYS A 23 -30.64 -14.60 19.61
CA LYS A 23 -30.31 -15.52 20.71
C LYS A 23 -30.07 -16.96 20.24
N ALA A 24 -30.84 -17.43 19.26
CA ALA A 24 -30.70 -18.79 18.74
C ALA A 24 -29.39 -19.09 18.03
N ASN A 25 -28.74 -18.09 17.43
CA ASN A 25 -27.45 -18.26 16.75
C ASN A 25 -26.24 -18.23 17.70
N PHE A 26 -26.40 -17.79 18.95
CA PHE A 26 -25.35 -17.84 19.97
C PHE A 26 -25.33 -19.14 20.76
N ASP A 27 -26.50 -19.74 20.98
CA ASP A 27 -26.62 -20.96 21.81
C ASP A 27 -26.38 -22.27 21.04
N SER A 28 -26.40 -22.26 19.70
CA SER A 28 -26.15 -23.48 18.90
C SER A 28 -24.67 -23.79 18.68
N ARG A 29 -23.71 -22.93 19.09
CA ARG A 29 -22.27 -23.18 19.06
C ARG A 29 -21.66 -23.66 20.39
N ALA A 30 -22.48 -23.75 21.45
CA ALA A 30 -22.01 -24.13 22.78
C ALA A 30 -22.18 -25.62 23.11
N ALA A 31 -22.65 -26.48 22.17
CA ALA A 31 -22.91 -27.90 22.42
C ALA A 31 -21.98 -28.87 21.68
N GLY A 32 -20.74 -28.44 21.36
CA GLY A 32 -19.66 -29.33 20.87
C GLY A 32 -18.49 -29.24 21.83
N GLY A 33 -18.31 -30.30 22.66
CA GLY A 33 -17.26 -30.36 23.66
C GLY A 33 -15.87 -30.15 23.04
N LEU A 34 -15.20 -29.12 23.50
CA LEU A 34 -13.76 -28.97 23.39
C LEU A 34 -13.21 -28.86 24.81
N ASP A 35 -12.25 -29.71 25.11
CA ASP A 35 -11.48 -29.73 26.34
C ASP A 35 -11.04 -28.31 26.75
N GLN A 36 -11.08 -28.09 28.08
CA GLN A 36 -10.66 -26.83 28.69
C GLN A 36 -9.20 -26.51 28.35
N VAL A 37 -8.98 -25.67 27.34
CA VAL A 37 -7.71 -24.97 27.16
C VAL A 37 -7.77 -23.74 28.05
N THR A 38 -7.11 -23.82 29.22
CA THR A 38 -6.84 -22.67 30.06
C THR A 38 -6.05 -21.63 29.23
N PRO A 39 -6.41 -20.34 29.26
CA PRO A 39 -5.59 -19.31 28.61
C PRO A 39 -4.25 -19.23 29.32
N GLU A 40 -3.17 -19.66 28.66
CA GLU A 40 -1.82 -19.41 29.11
C GLU A 40 -1.59 -17.90 29.21
N ARG A 41 -1.20 -17.45 30.41
CA ARG A 41 -0.83 -16.07 30.66
C ARG A 41 0.51 -15.78 29.95
N TRP A 42 0.50 -14.95 28.97
CA TRP A 42 1.66 -14.59 28.14
C TRP A 42 2.66 -13.64 28.83
N PHE A 43 2.41 -13.19 30.06
CA PHE A 43 3.35 -12.38 30.84
C PHE A 43 3.20 -12.69 32.34
N GLU A 44 4.01 -13.60 32.86
CA GLU A 44 4.43 -13.57 34.26
C GLU A 44 5.83 -12.94 34.29
N PRO A 45 6.05 -11.85 35.04
CA PRO A 45 7.41 -11.38 35.29
C PRO A 45 8.11 -12.43 36.15
N SER A 46 9.14 -13.07 35.60
CA SER A 46 9.99 -13.96 36.35
C SER A 46 10.67 -13.21 37.49
N THR A 47 10.26 -13.47 38.73
CA THR A 47 10.96 -13.07 39.95
C THR A 47 12.12 -14.03 40.25
N GLU A 48 12.91 -14.37 39.25
CA GLU A 48 14.18 -15.04 39.51
C GLU A 48 15.19 -14.00 39.99
N GLN A 49 15.42 -14.02 41.30
CA GLN A 49 16.57 -13.33 41.91
C GLN A 49 17.84 -14.02 41.39
N TRP A 50 18.60 -13.28 40.59
CA TRP A 50 19.93 -13.74 40.16
C TRP A 50 20.83 -13.91 41.38
N THR A 51 21.23 -15.14 41.75
CA THR A 51 22.25 -15.47 42.73
C THR A 51 23.56 -15.74 41.97
N PRO A 52 24.67 -15.03 42.34
CA PRO A 52 25.95 -15.33 41.71
C PRO A 52 26.45 -16.71 42.15
N PRO A 53 27.17 -17.42 41.29
CA PRO A 53 27.69 -18.78 41.60
C PRO A 53 28.65 -18.73 42.79
N GLY A 54 28.32 -19.46 43.84
CA GLY A 54 29.10 -19.62 45.03
C GLY A 54 30.45 -20.28 44.80
N GLY A 55 31.52 -19.49 44.92
CA GLY A 55 32.87 -20.06 45.02
C GLY A 55 33.12 -20.56 46.44
N SER A 56 33.46 -21.85 46.54
CA SER A 56 33.83 -22.48 47.80
C SER A 56 35.05 -21.81 48.47
N PRO A 57 35.07 -21.59 49.78
CA PRO A 57 36.25 -21.01 50.43
C PRO A 57 37.33 -22.10 50.58
N SER A 58 38.45 -21.90 49.94
CA SER A 58 39.66 -22.65 50.27
C SER A 58 40.24 -22.13 51.58
N SER A 59 40.36 -23.00 52.56
CA SER A 59 41.02 -22.75 53.84
C SER A 59 42.50 -22.47 53.58
N SER A 60 43.00 -21.28 53.85
CA SER A 60 44.40 -20.95 54.00
C SER A 60 44.70 -20.48 55.41
N THR A 61 45.66 -21.16 55.99
CA THR A 61 46.29 -21.02 57.31
C THR A 61 46.65 -19.59 57.68
N SER A 62 46.28 -19.24 58.91
CA SER A 62 46.59 -17.97 59.59
C SER A 62 48.07 -17.87 59.89
N GLY A 63 48.79 -17.00 59.17
CA GLY A 63 50.05 -16.45 59.62
C GLY A 63 49.79 -15.05 60.19
N GLY A 64 49.89 -14.87 61.51
CA GLY A 64 49.60 -13.63 62.17
C GLY A 64 50.67 -12.55 61.90
N TYR A 65 50.31 -11.56 61.15
CA TYR A 65 51.04 -10.28 61.11
C TYR A 65 50.50 -9.37 62.19
N GLY A 66 51.46 -8.81 63.03
CA GLY A 66 51.13 -7.94 64.17
C GLY A 66 50.30 -6.73 63.72
N ARG A 67 49.35 -6.34 64.54
CA ARG A 67 48.42 -5.22 64.31
C ARG A 67 49.07 -3.89 63.86
N GLY A 68 50.35 -3.68 64.18
CA GLY A 68 51.10 -2.52 63.75
C GLY A 68 51.49 -2.45 62.29
N VAL A 69 51.75 -3.59 61.65
CA VAL A 69 52.14 -3.66 60.22
C VAL A 69 50.95 -3.41 59.31
N VAL A 70 49.78 -3.91 59.68
CA VAL A 70 48.55 -3.69 58.93
C VAL A 70 48.13 -2.20 58.97
N SER A 71 48.26 -1.57 60.11
CA SER A 71 47.99 -0.13 60.25
C SER A 71 48.94 0.75 59.42
N ALA A 72 50.22 0.36 59.39
CA ALA A 72 51.24 1.09 58.59
C ALA A 72 51.02 0.94 57.07
N LEU A 73 50.61 -0.26 56.61
CA LEU A 73 50.31 -0.51 55.20
C LEU A 73 49.02 0.21 54.78
N LEU A 74 48.01 0.26 55.61
CA LEU A 74 46.78 1.02 55.32
C LEU A 74 47.05 2.53 55.27
N ALA A 75 47.86 3.08 56.17
CA ALA A 75 48.27 4.51 56.11
C ALA A 75 49.08 4.83 54.86
N ALA A 76 50.05 3.96 54.49
CA ALA A 76 50.82 4.13 53.28
C ALA A 76 50.02 4.03 51.99
N SER A 77 49.01 3.15 51.93
CA SER A 77 48.10 3.03 50.80
C SER A 77 47.16 4.24 50.64
N LEU A 78 46.73 4.82 51.79
CA LEU A 78 45.90 6.01 51.76
C LEU A 78 46.68 7.25 51.29
N VAL A 79 47.93 7.43 51.72
CA VAL A 79 48.80 8.52 51.28
C VAL A 79 49.17 8.34 49.83
N GLY A 80 49.45 7.11 49.39
CA GLY A 80 49.75 6.80 47.98
C GLY A 80 48.54 7.10 47.05
N SER A 81 47.34 6.81 47.52
CA SER A 81 46.12 7.09 46.77
C SER A 81 45.86 8.59 46.59
N ILE A 82 46.08 9.38 47.67
CA ILE A 82 45.88 10.83 47.65
C ILE A 82 46.92 11.48 46.74
N LEU A 83 48.19 11.07 46.85
CA LEU A 83 49.28 11.60 46.00
C LEU A 83 49.09 11.17 44.53
N GLY A 84 48.69 9.94 44.29
CA GLY A 84 48.38 9.42 42.95
C GLY A 84 47.19 10.15 42.31
N ALA A 85 46.12 10.33 43.03
CA ALA A 85 44.94 11.05 42.53
C ALA A 85 45.28 12.53 42.29
N GLY A 86 46.07 13.17 43.22
CA GLY A 86 46.49 14.54 43.04
C GLY A 86 47.39 14.76 41.83
N ALA A 87 48.33 13.86 41.61
CA ALA A 87 49.21 13.92 40.43
C ALA A 87 48.44 13.69 39.14
N THR A 88 47.50 12.71 39.09
CA THR A 88 46.64 12.46 37.96
C THR A 88 45.73 13.66 37.66
N TYR A 89 45.13 14.25 38.71
CA TYR A 89 44.32 15.46 38.54
C TYR A 89 45.15 16.65 38.02
N ALA A 90 46.36 16.85 38.52
CA ALA A 90 47.24 17.92 38.08
C ALA A 90 47.69 17.70 36.60
N ALA A 91 47.99 16.45 36.21
CA ALA A 91 48.31 16.08 34.85
C ALA A 91 47.12 16.29 33.89
N LEU A 92 45.94 15.87 34.27
CA LEU A 92 44.72 16.07 33.49
C LEU A 92 44.35 17.54 33.32
N ARG A 93 44.61 18.37 34.36
CA ARG A 93 44.44 19.82 34.28
C ARG A 93 45.48 20.50 33.42
N ALA A 94 46.75 20.08 33.54
CA ALA A 94 47.86 20.62 32.74
C ALA A 94 47.73 20.28 31.25
N THR A 95 47.09 19.18 30.90
CA THR A 95 46.81 18.76 29.50
C THR A 95 45.51 19.35 28.94
N GLY A 96 44.76 20.13 29.74
CA GLY A 96 43.44 20.66 29.30
C GLY A 96 42.33 19.65 29.21
N ALA A 97 42.56 18.41 29.65
CA ALA A 97 41.57 17.31 29.53
C ALA A 97 40.35 17.52 30.47
N LEU A 98 40.43 18.44 31.43
CA LEU A 98 39.34 18.81 32.35
C LEU A 98 38.69 20.16 32.02
N ASP A 99 39.12 20.86 30.98
CA ASP A 99 38.47 22.09 30.53
C ASP A 99 37.16 21.78 29.81
N PRO A 100 36.03 22.23 30.35
CA PRO A 100 34.73 21.93 29.73
C PRO A 100 34.50 22.57 28.34
N ALA A 101 35.43 23.42 27.89
CA ALA A 101 35.36 24.09 26.61
C ALA A 101 36.00 23.30 25.43
N THR A 102 36.67 22.17 25.69
CA THR A 102 37.32 21.38 24.63
C THR A 102 36.59 20.08 24.24
N ALA A 103 35.55 19.72 24.94
CA ALA A 103 34.63 18.67 24.46
C ALA A 103 33.63 19.31 23.50
N ALA A 104 34.07 19.58 22.26
CA ALA A 104 33.10 19.71 21.16
C ALA A 104 32.29 18.39 21.14
N PRO A 105 30.97 18.42 21.27
CA PRO A 105 30.20 17.23 21.10
C PRO A 105 30.52 16.73 19.69
N ALA A 106 31.01 15.49 19.59
CA ALA A 106 31.05 14.79 18.30
C ALA A 106 29.64 14.93 17.72
N ALA A 107 29.52 15.72 16.67
CA ALA A 107 28.30 15.83 15.92
C ALA A 107 28.01 14.44 15.37
N ASN A 108 27.20 13.65 16.10
CA ASN A 108 26.47 12.57 15.52
C ASN A 108 25.55 13.23 14.50
N SER A 109 26.05 13.35 13.26
CA SER A 109 25.26 13.68 12.08
C SER A 109 24.38 12.51 11.65
N GLY A 110 23.81 11.78 12.61
CA GLY A 110 22.59 11.07 12.42
C GLY A 110 21.50 12.12 12.29
N THR A 111 21.01 12.31 11.09
CA THR A 111 19.80 13.10 10.82
C THR A 111 18.71 12.61 11.78
N ARG A 112 18.50 13.33 12.88
CA ARG A 112 17.29 13.15 13.67
C ARG A 112 16.16 13.60 12.75
N VAL A 113 15.50 12.65 12.09
CA VAL A 113 14.19 12.91 11.52
C VAL A 113 13.32 13.23 12.74
N SER A 114 13.06 14.51 12.95
CA SER A 114 12.20 14.91 14.06
C SER A 114 10.77 14.50 13.73
N ILE A 115 10.05 13.93 14.68
CA ILE A 115 8.62 13.61 14.55
C ILE A 115 7.81 14.86 14.13
N GLU A 116 8.25 16.06 14.53
CA GLU A 116 7.68 17.33 14.07
C GLU A 116 7.83 17.56 12.56
N SER A 117 8.88 17.04 11.91
CA SER A 117 9.05 17.18 10.45
C SER A 117 8.09 16.29 9.68
N GLU A 118 7.76 15.10 10.18
CA GLU A 118 6.80 14.20 9.53
C GLU A 118 5.37 14.74 9.64
N ALA A 119 4.94 15.15 10.82
CA ALA A 119 3.62 15.76 11.03
C ALA A 119 3.44 17.02 10.15
N SER A 120 4.45 17.87 10.06
CA SER A 120 4.39 19.06 9.20
C SER A 120 4.30 18.70 7.72
N THR A 121 4.96 17.63 7.29
CA THR A 121 4.91 17.11 5.92
C THR A 121 3.51 16.58 5.57
N VAL A 122 2.90 15.79 6.47
CA VAL A 122 1.53 15.28 6.29
C VAL A 122 0.53 16.43 6.20
N ILE A 123 0.63 17.43 7.09
CA ILE A 123 -0.24 18.62 7.08
C ILE A 123 -0.08 19.40 5.76
N ALA A 124 1.15 19.62 5.30
CA ALA A 124 1.42 20.34 4.07
C ALA A 124 0.84 19.59 2.84
N ALA A 125 1.11 18.29 2.72
CA ALA A 125 0.60 17.46 1.65
C ALA A 125 -0.94 17.42 1.64
N ALA A 126 -1.57 17.23 2.81
CA ALA A 126 -3.02 17.22 2.95
C ALA A 126 -3.65 18.58 2.57
N SER A 127 -3.03 19.69 2.98
CA SER A 127 -3.52 21.04 2.63
C SER A 127 -3.40 21.34 1.13
N GLN A 128 -2.35 20.84 0.48
CA GLN A 128 -2.11 21.00 -0.94
C GLN A 128 -3.09 20.17 -1.78
N VAL A 129 -3.30 18.89 -1.42
CA VAL A 129 -4.05 17.94 -2.25
C VAL A 129 -5.52 17.88 -1.87
N GLY A 130 -5.87 18.10 -0.60
CA GLY A 130 -7.26 18.02 -0.11
C GLY A 130 -8.29 18.77 -0.96
N PRO A 131 -8.03 20.02 -1.43
CA PRO A 131 -8.95 20.73 -2.30
C PRO A 131 -9.19 20.08 -3.67
N ALA A 132 -8.30 19.21 -4.13
CA ALA A 132 -8.43 18.43 -5.37
C ALA A 132 -9.12 17.07 -5.17
N VAL A 133 -9.43 16.68 -3.92
CA VAL A 133 -10.15 15.45 -3.59
C VAL A 133 -11.64 15.76 -3.51
N VAL A 134 -12.44 14.97 -4.22
CA VAL A 134 -13.90 15.06 -4.21
C VAL A 134 -14.52 13.80 -3.65
N GLN A 135 -15.67 13.94 -3.01
CA GLN A 135 -16.52 12.80 -2.69
C GLN A 135 -17.38 12.48 -3.91
N ILE A 136 -17.36 11.26 -4.35
CA ILE A 136 -18.23 10.74 -5.41
C ILE A 136 -19.43 10.04 -4.76
N VAL A 137 -20.63 10.51 -5.11
CA VAL A 137 -21.89 9.89 -4.72
C VAL A 137 -22.54 9.36 -5.98
N ALA A 138 -22.69 8.06 -6.08
CA ALA A 138 -23.21 7.35 -7.24
C ALA A 138 -24.50 6.61 -6.86
N ASP A 139 -25.60 6.87 -7.56
CA ASP A 139 -26.91 6.27 -7.30
C ASP A 139 -27.36 5.43 -8.51
N ASP A 140 -27.81 4.21 -8.27
CA ASP A 140 -28.20 3.24 -9.30
C ASP A 140 -29.65 3.40 -9.79
N GLY A 141 -30.40 4.38 -9.23
CA GLY A 141 -31.82 4.59 -9.54
C GLY A 141 -32.77 3.57 -8.93
N ALA A 142 -32.27 2.52 -8.28
CA ALA A 142 -33.06 1.52 -7.54
C ALA A 142 -33.07 1.79 -6.03
N GLY A 143 -32.41 2.87 -5.59
CA GLY A 143 -32.32 3.29 -4.19
C GLY A 143 -31.02 2.89 -3.50
N ASN A 144 -30.05 2.31 -4.20
CA ASN A 144 -28.73 2.04 -3.67
C ASN A 144 -27.78 3.19 -4.01
N THR A 145 -27.05 3.65 -3.01
CA THR A 145 -26.08 4.73 -3.16
C THR A 145 -24.69 4.24 -2.76
N THR A 146 -23.74 4.35 -3.66
CA THR A 146 -22.33 4.11 -3.40
C THR A 146 -21.62 5.44 -3.12
N VAL A 147 -20.76 5.47 -2.11
CA VAL A 147 -19.96 6.64 -1.77
C VAL A 147 -18.49 6.28 -1.81
N GLY A 148 -17.71 7.07 -2.52
CA GLY A 148 -16.27 6.94 -2.62
C GLY A 148 -15.61 8.31 -2.78
N SER A 149 -14.37 8.30 -3.18
CA SER A 149 -13.56 9.50 -3.43
C SER A 149 -13.16 9.60 -4.90
N GLY A 150 -12.70 10.78 -5.31
CA GLY A 150 -12.16 11.01 -6.64
C GLY A 150 -11.08 12.09 -6.60
N ILE A 151 -10.23 12.10 -7.62
CA ILE A 151 -9.07 12.97 -7.75
C ILE A 151 -9.29 13.87 -8.98
N ILE A 152 -9.43 15.17 -8.78
CA ILE A 152 -9.47 16.12 -9.89
C ILE A 152 -8.06 16.23 -10.46
N TYR A 153 -7.88 15.83 -11.72
CA TYR A 153 -6.59 15.86 -12.39
C TYR A 153 -6.50 16.88 -13.55
N ASP A 154 -7.61 17.54 -13.87
CA ASP A 154 -7.66 18.61 -14.88
C ASP A 154 -8.77 19.61 -14.53
N SER A 155 -8.47 20.90 -14.68
CA SER A 155 -9.37 22.01 -14.33
C SER A 155 -10.67 22.07 -15.14
N ARG A 156 -10.73 21.37 -16.27
CA ARG A 156 -11.94 21.17 -17.06
C ARG A 156 -12.92 20.19 -16.42
N GLY A 157 -12.63 19.66 -15.21
CA GLY A 157 -13.51 18.81 -14.45
C GLY A 157 -13.32 17.31 -14.68
N TRP A 158 -12.16 16.90 -15.10
CA TRP A 158 -11.81 15.49 -15.19
C TRP A 158 -11.41 14.91 -13.82
N VAL A 159 -12.01 13.80 -13.44
CA VAL A 159 -11.84 13.13 -12.15
C VAL A 159 -11.50 11.67 -12.37
N LEU A 160 -10.45 11.21 -11.71
CA LEU A 160 -10.08 9.80 -11.60
C LEU A 160 -10.69 9.23 -10.34
N THR A 161 -11.28 8.04 -10.41
CA THR A 161 -11.85 7.30 -9.28
C THR A 161 -11.76 5.80 -9.52
N ASN A 162 -12.27 4.96 -8.60
CA ASN A 162 -12.41 3.53 -8.84
C ASN A 162 -13.66 3.19 -9.66
N LYS A 163 -13.58 2.10 -10.43
CA LYS A 163 -14.69 1.55 -11.21
C LYS A 163 -15.85 1.13 -10.30
N HIS A 164 -15.57 0.40 -9.22
CA HIS A 164 -16.59 -0.09 -8.28
C HIS A 164 -17.37 1.03 -7.60
N VAL A 165 -16.83 2.25 -7.52
CA VAL A 165 -17.54 3.41 -6.96
C VAL A 165 -18.67 3.89 -7.87
N VAL A 166 -18.51 3.75 -9.19
CA VAL A 166 -19.43 4.36 -10.18
C VAL A 166 -20.10 3.37 -11.12
N VAL A 167 -19.69 2.10 -11.13
CA VAL A 167 -20.27 1.09 -12.02
C VAL A 167 -21.76 0.90 -11.70
N GLY A 168 -22.60 0.86 -12.75
CA GLY A 168 -24.05 0.71 -12.60
C GLY A 168 -24.80 1.98 -12.18
N ALA A 169 -24.10 3.08 -11.88
CA ALA A 169 -24.77 4.32 -11.47
C ALA A 169 -25.54 4.98 -12.62
N GLN A 170 -26.76 5.40 -12.34
CA GLN A 170 -27.57 6.25 -13.23
C GLN A 170 -27.28 7.72 -13.01
N THR A 171 -26.96 8.13 -11.78
CA THR A 171 -26.57 9.50 -11.47
C THR A 171 -25.26 9.52 -10.66
N VAL A 172 -24.43 10.49 -10.95
CA VAL A 172 -23.18 10.74 -10.24
C VAL A 172 -23.11 12.19 -9.82
N VAL A 173 -22.80 12.44 -8.56
CA VAL A 173 -22.59 13.77 -8.00
C VAL A 173 -21.19 13.84 -7.42
N ALA A 174 -20.41 14.83 -7.82
CA ALA A 174 -19.13 15.17 -7.21
C ALA A 174 -19.35 16.26 -6.16
N ARG A 175 -19.03 15.98 -4.90
CA ARG A 175 -19.02 16.96 -3.81
C ARG A 175 -17.60 17.44 -3.59
N LEU A 176 -17.41 18.73 -3.73
CA LEU A 176 -16.11 19.35 -3.56
C LEU A 176 -15.85 19.65 -2.08
N ASN A 177 -14.58 19.85 -1.75
CA ASN A 177 -14.15 20.20 -0.38
C ASN A 177 -14.73 21.54 0.11
N ASP A 178 -15.09 22.45 -0.78
CA ASP A 178 -15.74 23.73 -0.46
C ASP A 178 -17.27 23.62 -0.26
N GLY A 179 -17.82 22.41 -0.31
CA GLY A 179 -19.24 22.11 -0.12
C GLY A 179 -20.09 22.18 -1.38
N ARG A 180 -19.56 22.61 -2.52
CA ARG A 180 -20.29 22.58 -3.80
C ARG A 180 -20.59 21.15 -4.22
N GLN A 181 -21.78 20.94 -4.78
CA GLN A 181 -22.22 19.67 -5.36
C GLN A 181 -22.46 19.89 -6.85
N LEU A 182 -21.73 19.17 -7.67
CA LEU A 182 -21.76 19.28 -9.12
C LEU A 182 -22.17 17.94 -9.72
N SER A 183 -23.12 18.00 -10.67
CA SER A 183 -23.47 16.80 -11.43
C SER A 183 -22.26 16.35 -12.24
N ALA A 184 -22.08 15.04 -12.34
CA ALA A 184 -21.01 14.44 -13.10
C ALA A 184 -21.53 13.28 -13.96
N THR A 185 -20.76 12.89 -14.97
CA THR A 185 -21.08 11.78 -15.86
C THR A 185 -19.90 10.82 -15.90
N ILE A 186 -20.19 9.53 -15.99
CA ILE A 186 -19.15 8.52 -16.22
C ILE A 186 -18.68 8.67 -17.66
N TYR A 187 -17.42 9.05 -17.86
CA TYR A 187 -16.82 9.14 -19.18
C TYR A 187 -16.43 7.76 -19.69
N GLY A 188 -15.86 6.93 -18.84
CA GLY A 188 -15.49 5.57 -19.18
C GLY A 188 -15.01 4.77 -17.99
N LEU A 189 -15.18 3.47 -18.10
CA LEU A 189 -14.72 2.46 -17.14
C LEU A 189 -13.53 1.74 -17.75
N ASP A 190 -12.50 1.52 -16.96
CA ASP A 190 -11.37 0.70 -17.38
C ASP A 190 -11.76 -0.78 -17.42
N THR A 191 -11.33 -1.47 -18.44
CA THR A 191 -11.64 -2.90 -18.64
C THR A 191 -10.64 -3.84 -17.95
N LEU A 192 -9.50 -3.31 -17.46
CA LEU A 192 -8.41 -4.12 -16.91
C LEU A 192 -8.20 -3.91 -15.42
N THR A 193 -8.42 -2.67 -14.97
CA THR A 193 -8.20 -2.29 -13.57
C THR A 193 -9.49 -1.80 -12.94
N ASP A 194 -9.49 -1.62 -11.65
CA ASP A 194 -10.60 -1.00 -10.91
C ASP A 194 -10.52 0.54 -11.00
N LEU A 195 -10.41 1.12 -12.20
CA LEU A 195 -10.36 2.57 -12.43
C LEU A 195 -11.52 3.04 -13.31
N ALA A 196 -11.90 4.31 -13.11
CA ALA A 196 -12.90 5.00 -13.91
C ALA A 196 -12.54 6.48 -14.08
N ILE A 197 -12.98 7.05 -15.20
CA ILE A 197 -12.91 8.49 -15.44
C ILE A 197 -14.33 9.07 -15.38
N VAL A 198 -14.49 10.10 -14.58
CA VAL A 198 -15.73 10.85 -14.41
C VAL A 198 -15.50 12.29 -14.87
N LYS A 199 -16.53 12.89 -15.46
CA LYS A 199 -16.53 14.27 -15.97
C LYS A 199 -17.52 15.10 -15.20
N ILE A 200 -17.04 16.10 -14.45
CA ILE A 200 -17.87 17.11 -13.78
C ILE A 200 -18.44 18.04 -14.83
N GLY A 201 -19.75 18.26 -14.75
CA GLY A 201 -20.45 19.27 -15.54
C GLY A 201 -20.24 20.68 -14.97
N ASN A 202 -20.09 21.66 -15.85
CA ASN A 202 -19.93 23.09 -15.50
C ASN A 202 -18.82 23.35 -14.45
N PRO A 203 -17.59 22.85 -14.67
CA PRO A 203 -16.51 23.02 -13.73
C PRO A 203 -16.07 24.49 -13.66
N SER A 204 -15.88 25.00 -12.45
CA SER A 204 -15.32 26.34 -12.25
C SER A 204 -14.54 26.38 -10.93
N GLY A 205 -13.36 27.00 -10.94
CA GLY A 205 -12.55 27.17 -9.74
C GLY A 205 -12.15 25.84 -9.10
N LEU A 206 -11.84 24.82 -9.90
CA LEU A 206 -11.40 23.52 -9.42
C LEU A 206 -9.90 23.53 -9.13
N THR A 207 -9.52 23.00 -7.98
CA THR A 207 -8.11 22.69 -7.69
C THR A 207 -7.75 21.35 -8.33
N VAL A 208 -6.55 21.28 -8.89
CA VAL A 208 -6.04 20.11 -9.61
C VAL A 208 -4.91 19.47 -8.79
N ALA A 209 -4.95 18.15 -8.61
CA ALA A 209 -3.88 17.41 -7.96
C ALA A 209 -2.67 17.25 -8.90
N ALA A 210 -1.47 17.38 -8.35
CA ALA A 210 -0.24 17.07 -9.08
C ALA A 210 -0.04 15.56 -9.14
N MET A 211 0.17 15.01 -10.34
CA MET A 211 0.48 13.59 -10.53
C MET A 211 1.97 13.34 -10.29
N GLY A 212 2.26 12.31 -9.52
CA GLY A 212 3.60 11.82 -9.23
C GLY A 212 4.06 10.75 -10.22
N ASP A 213 4.99 9.92 -9.75
CA ASP A 213 5.58 8.81 -10.47
C ASP A 213 5.64 7.61 -9.53
N SER A 214 4.81 6.59 -9.81
CA SER A 214 4.74 5.39 -8.96
C SER A 214 5.89 4.42 -9.21
N SER A 215 6.61 4.54 -10.34
CA SER A 215 7.78 3.70 -10.64
C SER A 215 8.99 4.03 -9.77
N SER A 216 9.03 5.23 -9.21
CA SER A 216 10.12 5.71 -8.34
C SER A 216 9.90 5.41 -6.85
N LEU A 217 8.78 4.79 -6.48
CA LEU A 217 8.45 4.49 -5.09
C LEU A 217 9.41 3.49 -4.46
N GLN A 218 9.66 3.69 -3.17
CA GLN A 218 10.49 2.80 -2.36
C GLN A 218 9.73 2.33 -1.12
N VAL A 219 9.92 1.08 -0.73
CA VAL A 219 9.39 0.54 0.54
C VAL A 219 9.98 1.33 1.71
N GLY A 220 9.12 1.71 2.66
CA GLY A 220 9.46 2.60 3.78
C GLY A 220 9.22 4.09 3.52
N GLN A 221 8.91 4.49 2.29
CA GLN A 221 8.60 5.88 1.93
C GLN A 221 7.26 6.30 2.54
N LEU A 222 7.15 7.54 3.03
CA LEU A 222 5.90 8.11 3.55
C LEU A 222 4.78 8.04 2.49
N ALA A 223 3.63 7.54 2.91
CA ALA A 223 2.42 7.43 2.12
C ALA A 223 1.24 8.06 2.88
N ILE A 224 0.51 8.96 2.23
CA ILE A 224 -0.60 9.69 2.83
C ILE A 224 -1.83 9.43 1.98
N ALA A 225 -2.87 8.85 2.58
CA ALA A 225 -4.14 8.62 1.90
C ALA A 225 -5.14 9.72 2.29
N ILE A 226 -5.87 10.24 1.29
CA ILE A 226 -6.88 11.28 1.48
C ILE A 226 -8.18 10.81 0.85
N GLY A 227 -9.29 10.89 1.58
CA GLY A 227 -10.58 10.46 1.08
C GLY A 227 -11.74 10.82 2.00
N SER A 228 -12.92 10.35 1.66
CA SER A 228 -14.16 10.59 2.42
C SER A 228 -14.72 9.29 3.00
N PRO A 229 -14.07 8.69 4.02
CA PRO A 229 -14.53 7.45 4.64
C PRO A 229 -15.87 7.65 5.36
N LEU A 230 -16.62 6.55 5.54
CA LEU A 230 -17.87 6.51 6.30
C LEU A 230 -18.97 7.44 5.76
N GLY A 231 -18.98 7.72 4.46
CA GLY A 231 -20.07 8.40 3.78
C GLY A 231 -20.07 9.93 3.92
N LEU A 232 -21.26 10.53 3.84
CA LEU A 232 -21.43 11.99 3.69
C LEU A 232 -20.98 12.84 4.88
N GLN A 233 -20.66 12.23 6.03
CA GLN A 233 -20.42 12.93 7.30
C GLN A 233 -18.94 13.29 7.52
N TYR A 234 -18.00 12.64 6.81
CA TYR A 234 -16.57 12.79 7.05
C TYR A 234 -15.79 13.07 5.75
N PRO A 235 -15.94 14.29 5.15
CA PRO A 235 -15.18 14.64 3.97
C PRO A 235 -13.70 14.81 4.32
N ASN A 236 -12.82 14.37 3.39
CA ASN A 236 -11.38 14.60 3.42
C ASN A 236 -10.67 14.13 4.70
N SER A 237 -10.97 12.92 5.15
CA SER A 237 -10.13 12.27 6.15
C SER A 237 -8.74 12.00 5.58
N VAL A 238 -7.73 12.25 6.41
CA VAL A 238 -6.32 12.03 6.08
C VAL A 238 -5.77 10.95 6.98
N THR A 239 -5.15 9.95 6.38
CA THR A 239 -4.40 8.92 7.12
C THR A 239 -2.98 8.86 6.56
N SER A 240 -2.00 8.56 7.42
CA SER A 240 -0.60 8.42 7.01
C SER A 240 -0.04 7.08 7.46
N GLY A 241 0.95 6.63 6.74
CA GLY A 241 1.70 5.42 6.95
C GLY A 241 2.88 5.39 5.98
N ILE A 242 3.31 4.21 5.58
CA ILE A 242 4.41 4.02 4.64
C ILE A 242 3.98 3.16 3.45
N VAL A 243 4.76 3.17 2.40
CA VAL A 243 4.75 2.13 1.37
C VAL A 243 5.30 0.86 2.00
N SER A 244 4.44 -0.10 2.32
CA SER A 244 4.81 -1.36 3.00
C SER A 244 5.39 -2.39 2.03
N ALA A 245 4.88 -2.40 0.79
CA ALA A 245 5.39 -3.25 -0.29
C ALA A 245 4.93 -2.72 -1.66
N LEU A 246 5.55 -3.22 -2.73
CA LEU A 246 5.21 -2.93 -4.12
C LEU A 246 4.94 -4.24 -4.87
N GLY A 247 4.22 -4.16 -6.00
CA GLY A 247 3.96 -5.30 -6.87
C GLY A 247 3.05 -6.36 -6.23
N ARG A 248 2.07 -5.97 -5.41
CA ARG A 248 1.15 -6.91 -4.75
C ARG A 248 -0.03 -7.27 -5.62
N ASP A 249 -0.38 -8.55 -5.58
CA ASP A 249 -1.57 -9.07 -6.23
C ASP A 249 -2.60 -9.47 -5.19
N ILE A 250 -3.84 -9.14 -5.49
CA ILE A 250 -4.98 -9.50 -4.64
C ILE A 250 -6.14 -9.96 -5.50
N SER A 251 -6.97 -10.82 -4.95
CA SER A 251 -8.25 -11.19 -5.56
C SER A 251 -9.37 -10.61 -4.70
N VAL A 252 -10.24 -9.82 -5.31
CA VAL A 252 -11.37 -9.17 -4.65
C VAL A 252 -12.68 -9.67 -5.23
N ALA A 253 -13.73 -9.76 -4.42
CA ALA A 253 -15.07 -10.07 -4.91
C ALA A 253 -15.55 -8.94 -5.82
N SER A 254 -16.15 -9.27 -6.96
CA SER A 254 -16.69 -8.27 -7.87
C SER A 254 -18.14 -7.97 -7.52
N ASN A 255 -18.48 -6.70 -7.37
CA ASN A 255 -19.85 -6.22 -7.27
C ASN A 255 -20.45 -5.84 -8.64
N ASP A 256 -19.70 -5.99 -9.72
CA ASP A 256 -20.14 -5.73 -11.09
C ASP A 256 -20.84 -6.97 -11.66
N PRO A 257 -22.17 -6.91 -11.93
CA PRO A 257 -22.91 -8.08 -12.47
C PRO A 257 -22.41 -8.56 -13.83
N SER A 258 -21.66 -7.72 -14.56
CA SER A 258 -21.07 -8.04 -15.85
C SER A 258 -19.64 -8.59 -15.76
N SER A 259 -19.10 -8.70 -14.55
CA SER A 259 -17.75 -9.19 -14.28
C SER A 259 -17.77 -10.57 -13.62
N PRO A 260 -16.67 -11.36 -13.69
CA PRO A 260 -16.53 -12.57 -12.89
C PRO A 260 -16.77 -12.32 -11.40
N ALA A 261 -17.19 -13.35 -10.65
CA ALA A 261 -17.46 -13.24 -9.21
C ALA A 261 -16.25 -12.73 -8.39
N SER A 262 -15.06 -12.85 -8.91
CA SER A 262 -13.84 -12.24 -8.36
C SER A 262 -13.01 -11.60 -9.46
N VAL A 263 -12.38 -10.48 -9.14
CA VAL A 263 -11.44 -9.75 -10.01
C VAL A 263 -10.07 -9.75 -9.34
N SER A 264 -9.06 -10.09 -10.11
CA SER A 264 -7.67 -9.98 -9.65
C SER A 264 -7.12 -8.61 -10.00
N LEU A 265 -6.60 -7.92 -8.99
CA LEU A 265 -5.86 -6.67 -9.15
C LEU A 265 -4.37 -6.96 -8.95
N HIS A 266 -3.55 -6.45 -9.85
CA HIS A 266 -2.12 -6.76 -9.90
C HIS A 266 -1.26 -5.53 -9.73
N GLY A 267 0.00 -5.74 -9.30
CA GLY A 267 1.01 -4.68 -9.25
C GLY A 267 0.72 -3.59 -8.21
N LEU A 268 -0.10 -3.85 -7.19
CA LEU A 268 -0.57 -2.83 -6.25
C LEU A 268 0.53 -2.35 -5.30
N ILE A 269 0.40 -1.10 -4.88
CA ILE A 269 1.12 -0.51 -3.75
C ILE A 269 0.41 -0.96 -2.47
N GLN A 270 1.15 -1.61 -1.55
CA GLN A 270 0.67 -1.92 -0.21
C GLN A 270 1.09 -0.80 0.74
N THR A 271 0.18 -0.38 1.64
CA THR A 271 0.45 0.64 2.67
C THR A 271 -0.21 0.24 3.99
N ASP A 272 0.33 0.71 5.10
CA ASP A 272 -0.28 0.62 6.43
C ASP A 272 -1.07 1.89 6.80
N ALA A 273 -1.08 2.93 5.93
CA ALA A 273 -2.06 4.01 6.02
C ALA A 273 -3.48 3.41 6.02
N ALA A 274 -4.32 3.84 6.95
CA ALA A 274 -5.65 3.27 7.12
C ALA A 274 -6.54 3.54 5.89
N ILE A 275 -6.85 2.50 5.12
CA ILE A 275 -7.78 2.53 3.99
C ILE A 275 -9.08 1.88 4.43
N ASN A 276 -10.19 2.59 4.28
CA ASN A 276 -11.52 2.18 4.68
C ASN A 276 -12.52 2.50 3.56
N PRO A 277 -13.73 1.87 3.55
CA PRO A 277 -14.81 2.24 2.63
C PRO A 277 -15.05 3.74 2.61
N GLY A 278 -15.03 4.34 1.40
CA GLY A 278 -15.11 5.78 1.16
C GLY A 278 -13.77 6.43 0.81
N ASN A 279 -12.61 5.86 1.20
CA ASN A 279 -11.32 6.29 0.67
C ASN A 279 -11.11 5.80 -0.77
N SER A 280 -11.78 4.72 -1.19
CA SER A 280 -11.73 4.17 -2.57
C SER A 280 -11.88 5.28 -3.61
N GLY A 281 -10.95 5.33 -4.56
CA GLY A 281 -10.88 6.36 -5.60
C GLY A 281 -10.15 7.63 -5.19
N GLY A 282 -9.79 7.78 -3.91
CA GLY A 282 -8.98 8.89 -3.41
C GLY A 282 -7.49 8.70 -3.70
N PRO A 283 -6.68 9.76 -3.54
CA PRO A 283 -5.24 9.68 -3.77
C PRO A 283 -4.49 9.03 -2.61
N LEU A 284 -3.48 8.23 -2.96
CA LEU A 284 -2.30 8.00 -2.15
C LEU A 284 -1.23 8.97 -2.63
N VAL A 285 -0.70 9.82 -1.73
CA VAL A 285 0.27 10.87 -2.09
C VAL A 285 1.61 10.66 -1.38
N ASP A 286 2.67 11.14 -2.03
CA ASP A 286 4.03 11.18 -1.46
C ASP A 286 4.20 12.37 -0.50
N ALA A 287 5.38 12.46 0.12
CA ALA A 287 5.75 13.57 1.01
C ALA A 287 5.75 14.96 0.33
N SER A 288 5.75 15.01 -1.01
CA SER A 288 5.70 16.24 -1.80
C SER A 288 4.27 16.61 -2.20
N GLY A 289 3.25 15.87 -1.75
CA GLY A 289 1.86 16.09 -2.13
C GLY A 289 1.56 15.71 -3.58
N ARG A 290 2.31 14.78 -4.18
CA ARG A 290 2.03 14.27 -5.52
C ARG A 290 1.32 12.94 -5.44
N VAL A 291 0.32 12.74 -6.27
CA VAL A 291 -0.45 11.50 -6.33
C VAL A 291 0.41 10.38 -6.92
N VAL A 292 0.67 9.34 -6.13
CA VAL A 292 1.45 8.17 -6.53
C VAL A 292 0.59 6.91 -6.66
N GLY A 293 -0.67 6.96 -6.20
CA GLY A 293 -1.62 5.86 -6.36
C GLY A 293 -3.06 6.29 -6.15
N VAL A 294 -3.98 5.39 -6.49
CA VAL A 294 -5.43 5.50 -6.25
C VAL A 294 -5.82 4.44 -5.24
N THR A 295 -6.28 4.84 -4.05
CA THR A 295 -6.63 3.90 -2.99
C THR A 295 -7.84 3.04 -3.35
N THR A 296 -7.83 1.76 -2.96
CA THR A 296 -8.96 0.85 -3.13
C THR A 296 -9.22 0.09 -1.83
N ALA A 297 -10.44 0.20 -1.31
CA ALA A 297 -10.86 -0.44 -0.07
C ALA A 297 -11.52 -1.82 -0.28
N GLU A 298 -11.72 -2.27 -1.52
CA GLU A 298 -12.24 -3.62 -1.81
C GLU A 298 -11.30 -4.72 -1.30
N ALA A 299 -10.05 -4.39 -1.09
CA ALA A 299 -8.97 -5.28 -0.72
C ALA A 299 -8.71 -5.36 0.79
N GLN A 300 -9.73 -5.27 1.62
CA GLN A 300 -9.55 -5.42 3.08
C GLN A 300 -9.22 -6.87 3.45
N VAL A 301 -7.93 -7.23 3.37
CA VAL A 301 -7.44 -8.57 3.72
C VAL A 301 -7.21 -8.69 5.22
N ALA A 302 -6.77 -7.62 5.89
CA ALA A 302 -6.53 -7.57 7.34
C ALA A 302 -6.41 -6.11 7.82
N GLN A 303 -6.53 -5.89 9.14
CA GLN A 303 -6.26 -4.58 9.73
C GLN A 303 -4.80 -4.16 9.50
N GLY A 304 -4.60 -2.89 9.12
CA GLY A 304 -3.26 -2.34 8.84
C GLY A 304 -2.67 -2.75 7.48
N ILE A 305 -3.48 -3.33 6.59
CA ILE A 305 -3.09 -3.62 5.21
C ILE A 305 -4.07 -2.90 4.27
N GLY A 306 -3.58 -1.85 3.63
CA GLY A 306 -4.29 -1.11 2.59
C GLY A 306 -3.59 -1.26 1.25
N PHE A 307 -4.32 -0.99 0.17
CA PHE A 307 -3.82 -1.08 -1.20
C PHE A 307 -4.17 0.16 -2.02
N ALA A 308 -3.29 0.46 -2.98
CA ALA A 308 -3.54 1.49 -3.97
C ALA A 308 -3.06 1.03 -5.35
N ILE A 309 -3.81 1.40 -6.38
CA ILE A 309 -3.44 1.18 -7.79
C ILE A 309 -2.38 2.23 -8.15
N PRO A 310 -1.20 1.84 -8.67
CA PRO A 310 -0.15 2.77 -9.07
C PRO A 310 -0.66 3.83 -10.05
N ILE A 311 -0.25 5.10 -9.88
CA ILE A 311 -0.73 6.21 -10.72
C ILE A 311 -0.31 6.06 -12.19
N ASP A 312 0.83 5.41 -12.46
CA ASP A 312 1.31 5.22 -13.83
C ASP A 312 0.39 4.29 -14.64
N ILE A 313 -0.33 3.39 -13.96
CA ILE A 313 -1.39 2.57 -14.56
C ILE A 313 -2.59 3.44 -15.00
N ALA A 314 -2.88 4.53 -14.27
CA ALA A 314 -4.00 5.44 -14.57
C ALA A 314 -3.67 6.47 -15.67
N LYS A 315 -2.40 6.92 -15.76
CA LYS A 315 -1.98 7.98 -16.70
C LYS A 315 -2.45 7.80 -18.14
N PRO A 316 -2.34 6.61 -18.77
CA PRO A 316 -2.79 6.42 -20.16
C PRO A 316 -4.28 6.66 -20.34
N ILE A 317 -5.15 6.16 -19.46
CA ILE A 317 -6.61 6.40 -19.58
C ILE A 317 -6.98 7.85 -19.27
N MET A 318 -6.24 8.52 -18.36
CA MET A 318 -6.41 9.95 -18.13
C MET A 318 -6.08 10.76 -19.39
N GLN A 319 -5.00 10.43 -20.09
CA GLN A 319 -4.60 11.09 -21.34
C GLN A 319 -5.62 10.84 -22.46
N GLN A 320 -6.11 9.61 -22.63
CA GLN A 320 -7.17 9.29 -23.59
C GLN A 320 -8.43 10.13 -23.31
N ALA A 321 -8.84 10.24 -22.05
CA ALA A 321 -10.00 11.06 -21.69
C ALA A 321 -9.78 12.56 -22.02
N LEU A 322 -8.59 13.10 -21.75
CA LEU A 322 -8.24 14.50 -22.10
C LEU A 322 -8.25 14.75 -23.61
N ALA A 323 -7.92 13.74 -24.42
CA ALA A 323 -7.96 13.75 -25.88
C ALA A 323 -9.38 13.52 -26.42
N GLY A 324 -10.36 13.18 -25.58
CA GLY A 324 -11.72 12.82 -26.01
C GLY A 324 -11.82 11.43 -26.63
N GLU A 325 -10.83 10.58 -26.37
CA GLU A 325 -10.75 9.21 -26.91
C GLU A 325 -11.49 8.23 -25.99
N LYS A 326 -12.06 7.17 -26.56
CA LYS A 326 -12.62 6.06 -25.77
C LYS A 326 -11.52 5.39 -24.97
N LEU A 327 -11.77 5.16 -23.69
CA LEU A 327 -10.82 4.43 -22.83
C LEU A 327 -10.57 3.02 -23.41
N SER A 328 -9.31 2.68 -23.55
CA SER A 328 -8.88 1.41 -24.11
C SER A 328 -7.53 1.01 -23.50
N ARG A 329 -7.28 -0.30 -23.43
CA ARG A 329 -6.03 -0.85 -22.95
C ARG A 329 -5.26 -1.53 -24.08
N PRO A 330 -3.93 -1.47 -24.03
CA PRO A 330 -3.09 -2.16 -24.99
C PRO A 330 -3.32 -3.68 -24.89
N PHE A 331 -3.14 -4.34 -26.01
CA PHE A 331 -3.35 -5.77 -26.13
C PHE A 331 -2.27 -6.39 -27.03
N ILE A 332 -1.62 -7.43 -26.53
CA ILE A 332 -0.62 -8.20 -27.27
C ILE A 332 -1.18 -9.55 -27.73
N GLY A 333 -2.13 -10.10 -26.98
CA GLY A 333 -2.84 -11.33 -27.35
C GLY A 333 -2.09 -12.61 -27.03
N VAL A 334 -1.46 -12.68 -25.87
CA VAL A 334 -0.84 -13.89 -25.33
C VAL A 334 -1.46 -14.25 -23.97
N THR A 335 -1.50 -15.55 -23.66
CA THR A 335 -1.66 -16.06 -22.30
C THR A 335 -0.27 -16.39 -21.79
N TYR A 336 0.03 -16.08 -20.55
CA TYR A 336 1.34 -16.32 -19.99
C TYR A 336 1.27 -16.58 -18.50
N ASP A 337 2.28 -17.24 -17.96
CA ASP A 337 2.54 -17.39 -16.55
C ASP A 337 3.78 -16.56 -16.18
N PRO A 338 3.72 -15.71 -15.12
CA PRO A 338 4.90 -15.02 -14.61
C PRO A 338 5.84 -16.05 -13.98
N ILE A 339 7.11 -16.03 -14.38
CA ILE A 339 8.09 -16.99 -13.87
C ILE A 339 8.48 -16.61 -12.45
N ASP A 340 8.27 -17.56 -11.54
CA ASP A 340 8.78 -17.55 -10.20
C ASP A 340 9.72 -18.77 -9.97
N PRO A 341 10.42 -18.88 -8.82
CA PRO A 341 11.30 -20.01 -8.55
C PRO A 341 10.59 -21.38 -8.56
N GLY A 342 9.31 -21.45 -8.17
CA GLY A 342 8.51 -22.67 -8.21
C GLY A 342 8.22 -23.12 -9.62
N LEU A 343 7.72 -22.21 -10.46
CA LEU A 343 7.41 -22.46 -11.87
C LEU A 343 8.70 -22.82 -12.65
N GLN A 344 9.79 -22.07 -12.37
CA GLN A 344 11.08 -22.36 -12.99
C GLN A 344 11.54 -23.80 -12.70
N GLN A 345 11.44 -24.24 -11.46
CA GLN A 345 11.84 -25.60 -11.05
C GLN A 345 10.89 -26.66 -11.63
N GLN A 346 9.57 -26.41 -11.58
CA GLN A 346 8.56 -27.37 -12.04
C GLN A 346 8.70 -27.69 -13.53
N TYR A 347 8.94 -26.70 -14.38
CA TYR A 347 9.02 -26.82 -15.82
C TYR A 347 10.45 -26.78 -16.36
N ASN A 348 11.45 -26.73 -15.49
CA ASN A 348 12.87 -26.59 -15.85
C ASN A 348 13.12 -25.44 -16.84
N LEU A 349 12.52 -24.26 -16.54
CA LEU A 349 12.64 -23.10 -17.42
C LEU A 349 14.06 -22.53 -17.38
N PRO A 350 14.57 -22.06 -18.54
CA PRO A 350 15.94 -21.57 -18.65
C PRO A 350 16.19 -20.22 -17.97
N LEU A 351 15.13 -19.44 -17.74
CA LEU A 351 15.18 -18.14 -17.08
C LEU A 351 14.43 -18.20 -15.74
N GLY A 352 14.91 -17.45 -14.75
CA GLY A 352 14.28 -17.33 -13.43
C GLY A 352 13.26 -16.19 -13.31
N GLN A 353 13.04 -15.46 -14.41
CA GLN A 353 12.10 -14.35 -14.50
C GLN A 353 11.62 -14.17 -15.93
N GLY A 354 10.52 -13.41 -16.12
CA GLY A 354 9.90 -13.16 -17.40
C GLY A 354 8.44 -13.61 -17.46
N ALA A 355 7.78 -13.39 -18.58
CA ALA A 355 6.44 -13.89 -18.85
C ALA A 355 6.54 -15.09 -19.82
N TRP A 356 6.34 -16.27 -19.29
CA TRP A 356 6.36 -17.51 -20.10
C TRP A 356 5.04 -17.66 -20.86
N VAL A 357 5.10 -17.54 -22.18
CA VAL A 357 3.93 -17.67 -23.07
C VAL A 357 3.46 -19.12 -23.06
N HIS A 358 2.54 -19.41 -22.17
CA HIS A 358 2.12 -20.76 -21.83
C HIS A 358 0.64 -20.78 -21.48
N LYS A 359 0.01 -21.92 -21.76
CA LYS A 359 -1.38 -22.21 -21.38
C LYS A 359 -1.55 -23.72 -21.33
N GLU A 360 -2.26 -24.20 -20.34
CA GLU A 360 -2.65 -25.60 -20.23
C GLU A 360 -4.17 -25.77 -20.31
N ASP A 361 -4.60 -26.93 -20.78
CA ASP A 361 -6.00 -27.36 -20.69
C ASP A 361 -6.32 -27.94 -19.30
N ALA A 362 -7.56 -28.34 -19.07
CA ALA A 362 -8.00 -28.93 -17.81
C ALA A 362 -7.30 -30.26 -17.45
N ASN A 363 -6.56 -30.85 -18.37
CA ASN A 363 -5.81 -32.11 -18.19
C ASN A 363 -4.30 -31.87 -18.01
N GLY A 364 -3.85 -30.59 -18.02
CA GLY A 364 -2.43 -30.25 -17.93
C GLY A 364 -1.66 -30.37 -19.24
N ASN A 365 -2.34 -30.45 -20.40
CA ASN A 365 -1.64 -30.46 -21.67
C ASN A 365 -1.39 -29.03 -22.16
N SER A 366 -0.17 -28.75 -22.62
CA SER A 366 0.15 -27.46 -23.22
C SER A 366 -0.68 -27.23 -24.48
N ILE A 367 -1.35 -26.09 -24.57
CA ILE A 367 -2.17 -25.66 -25.71
C ILE A 367 -1.69 -24.30 -26.23
N GLU A 368 -2.29 -23.85 -27.37
CA GLU A 368 -1.90 -22.58 -27.97
C GLU A 368 -2.17 -21.41 -27.01
N ALA A 369 -1.11 -20.71 -26.66
CA ALA A 369 -1.14 -19.56 -25.75
C ALA A 369 -1.15 -18.21 -26.47
N VAL A 370 -1.02 -18.20 -27.80
CA VAL A 370 -1.04 -16.98 -28.63
C VAL A 370 -2.35 -16.90 -29.38
N VAL A 371 -3.10 -15.84 -29.18
CA VAL A 371 -4.39 -15.66 -29.88
C VAL A 371 -4.13 -15.45 -31.38
N ALA A 372 -4.74 -16.28 -32.21
CA ALA A 372 -4.58 -16.19 -33.67
C ALA A 372 -4.99 -14.80 -34.22
N GLY A 373 -4.14 -14.22 -35.07
CA GLY A 373 -4.36 -12.87 -35.63
C GLY A 373 -4.12 -11.71 -34.61
N SER A 374 -3.73 -12.01 -33.41
CA SER A 374 -3.38 -10.97 -32.42
C SER A 374 -2.07 -10.25 -32.78
N PRO A 375 -1.81 -9.06 -32.20
CA PRO A 375 -0.54 -8.35 -32.34
C PRO A 375 0.69 -9.22 -32.08
N GLY A 376 0.66 -10.05 -31.04
CA GLY A 376 1.75 -10.98 -30.72
C GLY A 376 1.94 -12.05 -31.79
N ALA A 377 0.83 -12.65 -32.27
CA ALA A 377 0.88 -13.62 -33.37
C ALA A 377 1.47 -13.01 -34.63
N LEU A 378 1.01 -11.80 -35.00
CA LEU A 378 1.49 -11.10 -36.22
C LEU A 378 2.98 -10.71 -36.11
N ALA A 379 3.45 -10.39 -34.91
CA ALA A 379 4.85 -10.11 -34.64
C ALA A 379 5.73 -11.36 -34.52
N GLY A 380 5.11 -12.55 -34.47
CA GLY A 380 5.81 -13.84 -34.45
C GLY A 380 6.13 -14.34 -33.04
N ILE A 381 5.43 -13.89 -31.98
CA ILE A 381 5.46 -14.52 -30.64
C ILE A 381 4.84 -15.91 -30.78
N LYS A 382 5.38 -16.89 -30.06
CA LYS A 382 4.94 -18.29 -30.07
C LYS A 382 4.76 -18.83 -28.68
N THR A 383 3.89 -19.83 -28.55
CA THR A 383 3.81 -20.66 -27.33
C THR A 383 5.19 -21.24 -27.01
N GLY A 384 5.60 -21.14 -25.75
CA GLY A 384 6.91 -21.54 -25.26
C GLY A 384 7.96 -20.42 -25.21
N ASP A 385 7.69 -19.24 -25.76
CA ASP A 385 8.56 -18.07 -25.59
C ASP A 385 8.55 -17.59 -24.12
N ILE A 386 9.63 -16.98 -23.69
CA ILE A 386 9.67 -16.20 -22.48
C ILE A 386 9.88 -14.74 -22.87
N ILE A 387 8.87 -13.89 -22.63
CA ILE A 387 8.99 -12.45 -22.83
C ILE A 387 9.86 -11.91 -21.68
N ASN A 388 11.04 -11.41 -22.03
CA ASN A 388 12.08 -10.98 -21.10
C ASN A 388 12.05 -9.47 -20.84
N SER A 389 11.75 -8.66 -21.87
CA SER A 389 11.63 -7.21 -21.73
C SER A 389 10.69 -6.60 -22.79
N VAL A 390 10.18 -5.39 -22.49
CA VAL A 390 9.43 -4.53 -23.42
C VAL A 390 10.06 -3.16 -23.40
N GLU A 391 10.47 -2.61 -24.54
CA GLU A 391 11.19 -1.33 -24.66
C GLU A 391 12.43 -1.25 -23.73
N GLY A 392 13.08 -2.39 -23.47
CA GLY A 392 14.22 -2.49 -22.56
C GLY A 392 13.87 -2.58 -21.07
N GLN A 393 12.61 -2.41 -20.69
CA GLN A 393 12.14 -2.66 -19.32
C GLN A 393 11.99 -4.16 -19.11
N ALA A 394 12.73 -4.70 -18.15
CA ALA A 394 12.69 -6.12 -17.80
C ALA A 394 11.30 -6.52 -17.29
N ILE A 395 10.88 -7.73 -17.60
CA ILE A 395 9.69 -8.38 -17.06
C ILE A 395 10.12 -9.27 -15.91
N ASP A 396 9.66 -8.95 -14.71
CA ASP A 396 9.98 -9.64 -13.47
C ASP A 396 8.80 -9.62 -12.48
N ALA A 397 9.01 -10.00 -11.23
CA ALA A 397 7.98 -10.00 -10.21
C ALA A 397 7.44 -8.60 -9.85
N ALA A 398 8.24 -7.54 -10.03
CA ALA A 398 7.85 -6.16 -9.77
C ALA A 398 7.27 -5.46 -11.01
N HIS A 399 7.60 -5.96 -12.22
CA HIS A 399 7.23 -5.39 -13.51
C HIS A 399 6.62 -6.47 -14.39
N ARG A 400 5.35 -6.77 -14.17
CA ARG A 400 4.63 -7.76 -14.98
C ARG A 400 4.38 -7.25 -16.38
N LEU A 401 4.18 -8.18 -17.32
CA LEU A 401 3.97 -7.83 -18.72
C LEU A 401 2.80 -6.86 -18.92
N GLU A 402 1.66 -7.07 -18.24
CA GLU A 402 0.51 -6.17 -18.30
C GLU A 402 0.80 -4.79 -17.74
N ASP A 403 1.53 -4.67 -16.62
CA ASP A 403 1.87 -3.41 -15.98
C ASP A 403 2.85 -2.58 -16.82
N VAL A 404 3.72 -3.27 -17.55
CA VAL A 404 4.62 -2.62 -18.50
C VAL A 404 3.89 -2.22 -19.77
N LEU A 405 3.05 -3.09 -20.32
CA LEU A 405 2.28 -2.79 -21.53
C LEU A 405 1.32 -1.64 -21.34
N VAL A 406 0.66 -1.55 -20.17
CA VAL A 406 -0.35 -0.53 -19.90
C VAL A 406 0.16 0.91 -20.02
N GLN A 407 1.47 1.12 -19.95
CA GLN A 407 2.12 2.42 -20.11
C GLN A 407 2.12 2.91 -21.57
N TYR A 408 1.76 2.05 -22.52
CA TYR A 408 1.74 2.37 -23.94
C TYR A 408 0.32 2.49 -24.47
N ALA A 409 0.12 3.36 -25.45
CA ALA A 409 -1.18 3.47 -26.12
C ALA A 409 -1.39 2.31 -27.12
N PRO A 410 -2.62 1.83 -27.32
CA PRO A 410 -2.95 1.00 -28.47
C PRO A 410 -2.51 1.66 -29.78
N GLY A 411 -2.05 0.86 -30.73
CA GLY A 411 -1.49 1.32 -32.02
C GLY A 411 0.00 1.65 -31.99
N ARG A 412 0.61 1.80 -30.80
CA ARG A 412 2.07 1.99 -30.68
C ARG A 412 2.80 0.69 -31.01
N THR A 413 3.88 0.79 -31.78
CA THR A 413 4.83 -0.30 -31.97
C THR A 413 5.86 -0.26 -30.86
N VAL A 414 6.05 -1.39 -30.16
CA VAL A 414 7.00 -1.60 -29.09
C VAL A 414 7.96 -2.73 -29.41
N SER A 415 9.18 -2.61 -28.93
CA SER A 415 10.22 -3.64 -29.02
C SER A 415 10.02 -4.64 -27.89
N VAL A 416 9.78 -5.90 -28.22
CA VAL A 416 9.59 -7.01 -27.27
C VAL A 416 10.75 -7.98 -27.44
N GLU A 417 11.53 -8.17 -26.37
CA GLU A 417 12.58 -9.18 -26.35
C GLU A 417 12.01 -10.50 -25.82
N VAL A 418 12.15 -11.55 -26.59
CA VAL A 418 11.73 -12.91 -26.21
C VAL A 418 12.93 -13.85 -26.18
N TYR A 419 12.96 -14.76 -25.23
CA TYR A 419 13.90 -15.88 -25.21
C TYR A 419 13.21 -17.11 -25.81
N ARG A 420 13.80 -17.67 -26.86
CA ARG A 420 13.30 -18.83 -27.61
C ARG A 420 14.43 -19.78 -27.96
N GLY A 421 14.36 -21.02 -27.51
CA GLY A 421 15.30 -22.08 -27.91
C GLY A 421 16.79 -21.75 -27.69
N GLY A 422 17.13 -21.05 -26.61
CA GLY A 422 18.50 -20.69 -26.28
C GLY A 422 18.97 -19.32 -26.81
N THR A 423 18.10 -18.55 -27.47
CA THR A 423 18.47 -17.29 -28.14
C THR A 423 17.48 -16.18 -27.79
N TYR A 424 17.98 -14.96 -27.59
CA TYR A 424 17.15 -13.75 -27.47
C TYR A 424 16.83 -13.22 -28.87
N LEU A 425 15.54 -12.92 -29.07
CA LEU A 425 15.00 -12.35 -30.31
C LEU A 425 14.26 -11.06 -29.98
N THR A 426 14.49 -10.01 -30.74
CA THR A 426 13.75 -8.75 -30.63
C THR A 426 12.64 -8.71 -31.66
N LEU A 427 11.40 -8.62 -31.22
CA LEU A 427 10.20 -8.57 -32.08
C LEU A 427 9.59 -7.18 -32.00
N GLN A 428 9.13 -6.64 -33.15
CA GLN A 428 8.39 -5.37 -33.19
C GLN A 428 6.91 -5.67 -33.15
N VAL A 429 6.24 -5.29 -32.06
CA VAL A 429 4.82 -5.59 -31.82
C VAL A 429 4.02 -4.28 -31.86
N THR A 430 3.13 -4.15 -32.83
CA THR A 430 2.15 -3.05 -32.85
C THR A 430 0.99 -3.41 -31.94
N LEU A 431 0.87 -2.77 -30.80
CA LEU A 431 -0.12 -3.06 -29.78
C LEU A 431 -1.54 -2.85 -30.33
N GLY A 432 -2.41 -3.83 -30.12
CA GLY A 432 -3.83 -3.72 -30.43
C GLY A 432 -4.61 -3.09 -29.28
N THR A 433 -5.89 -2.90 -29.51
CA THR A 433 -6.86 -2.57 -28.45
C THR A 433 -7.38 -3.85 -27.85
N ARG A 434 -7.39 -3.95 -26.52
CA ARG A 434 -7.98 -5.10 -25.82
C ARG A 434 -9.45 -5.22 -26.20
N PRO A 435 -9.90 -6.39 -26.70
CA PRO A 435 -11.31 -6.62 -26.96
C PRO A 435 -12.12 -6.41 -25.67
N ALA A 436 -13.33 -5.84 -25.79
CA ALA A 436 -14.27 -5.89 -24.68
C ALA A 436 -14.49 -7.37 -24.32
N SER A 437 -14.45 -7.70 -23.03
CA SER A 437 -14.75 -9.06 -22.58
C SER A 437 -16.14 -9.43 -23.12
N THR A 438 -16.19 -10.42 -24.02
CA THR A 438 -17.45 -11.08 -24.33
C THR A 438 -17.83 -11.86 -23.08
N SER A 439 -18.77 -11.31 -22.31
CA SER A 439 -19.44 -12.01 -21.20
C SER A 439 -20.10 -13.30 -21.69
#